data_1d2ddc76c17ebbf62bb0e618333b1394
#
_entry.id   1d2ddc76c17ebbf62bb0e618333b1394
#
_cell.length_a   1.000
_cell.length_b   1.000
_cell.length_c   1.000
_cell.angle_alpha   90.00
_cell.angle_beta   90.00
_cell.angle_gamma   90.00
#
_symmetry.space_group_name_H-M   'P 1'
#
loop_
_entity.id
_entity.type
_entity.pdbx_description
1 polymer ?
#
loop_
_entity_poly.entity_id
_entity_poly.type
_entity_poly.pdbx_seq_one_letter_code
_entity_poly.pdbx_strand_id
1 'polypeptide(L)'
;MVTTYNFSDHLIALEDKNVGKPQDNEKPELVLHKIRTNHTILANGHIERFITFRNNDLPGVMLAASFEKYLNRYGVVPDEIPVIFTNNSSTYSLLKSLTDLGHKPKAY
;
A
#
# COMPACT_ATOMS: atom_id res chain seq x y z
N MET A 1 9.84 6.90 -12.88
CA MET A 1 9.77 5.55 -12.29
C MET A 1 11.17 5.18 -11.84
N VAL A 2 11.34 4.83 -10.59
CA VAL A 2 12.65 4.38 -10.08
C VAL A 2 12.59 2.88 -9.92
N THR A 3 13.43 2.17 -10.67
CA THR A 3 13.62 0.74 -10.50
C THR A 3 14.97 0.54 -9.83
N THR A 4 15.01 -0.12 -8.68
CA THR A 4 16.25 -0.35 -7.95
C THR A 4 16.68 -1.79 -8.06
N TYR A 5 17.95 -1.98 -8.31
CA TYR A 5 18.61 -3.28 -8.25
C TYR A 5 19.77 -3.17 -7.26
N ASN A 6 19.82 -4.04 -6.29
CA ASN A 6 20.89 -4.07 -5.29
C ASN A 6 21.77 -5.29 -5.53
N PHE A 7 23.00 -5.06 -5.91
CA PHE A 7 24.03 -6.11 -5.99
C PHE A 7 25.34 -5.53 -5.46
N SER A 8 25.88 -6.14 -4.40
CA SER A 8 27.20 -5.78 -3.86
C SER A 8 27.42 -4.27 -3.65
N ASP A 9 26.65 -3.65 -2.75
CA ASP A 9 26.78 -2.24 -2.34
C ASP A 9 26.46 -1.19 -3.43
N HIS A 10 25.86 -1.61 -4.55
CA HIS A 10 25.45 -0.73 -5.62
C HIS A 10 23.92 -0.70 -5.77
N LEU A 11 23.36 0.51 -5.74
CA LEU A 11 21.98 0.80 -6.10
C LEU A 11 21.96 1.37 -7.52
N ILE A 12 21.07 0.84 -8.35
CA ILE A 12 20.83 1.38 -9.69
C ILE A 12 19.43 1.99 -9.67
N ALA A 13 19.33 3.27 -9.95
CA ALA A 13 18.06 3.98 -10.08
C ALA A 13 17.90 4.55 -11.48
N LEU A 14 16.75 4.33 -12.11
CA LEU A 14 16.40 4.92 -13.40
C LEU A 14 15.44 6.09 -13.17
N GLU A 15 15.85 7.27 -13.54
CA GLU A 15 15.06 8.50 -13.50
C GLU A 15 14.57 8.86 -14.91
N ASP A 16 13.28 9.12 -15.04
CA ASP A 16 12.69 9.72 -16.22
C ASP A 16 12.44 11.20 -15.94
N LYS A 17 13.21 12.09 -16.57
CA LYS A 17 13.14 13.54 -16.37
C LYS A 17 11.91 14.19 -17.01
N ASN A 18 11.17 13.47 -17.82
CA ASN A 18 10.01 13.99 -18.53
C ASN A 18 8.68 13.68 -17.82
N VAL A 19 8.72 13.00 -16.69
CA VAL A 19 7.51 12.76 -15.88
C VAL A 19 6.92 14.09 -15.39
N GLY A 20 5.67 14.36 -15.79
CA GLY A 20 4.94 15.57 -15.42
C GLY A 20 5.13 16.78 -16.35
N LYS A 21 5.91 16.64 -17.41
CA LYS A 21 5.96 17.63 -18.50
C LYS A 21 4.90 17.31 -19.57
N PRO A 22 4.37 18.33 -20.29
CA PRO A 22 3.52 18.07 -21.44
C PRO A 22 4.27 17.19 -22.45
N GLN A 23 3.60 16.17 -22.97
CA GLN A 23 4.17 15.31 -24.01
C GLN A 23 4.25 16.07 -25.35
N ASP A 24 5.24 16.92 -25.49
CA ASP A 24 5.67 17.41 -26.80
C ASP A 24 6.72 16.44 -27.30
N ASN A 25 6.34 15.50 -28.17
CA ASN A 25 7.15 14.63 -29.06
C ASN A 25 8.66 14.43 -28.74
N GLU A 26 9.12 14.81 -27.57
CA GLU A 26 10.50 14.64 -27.13
C GLU A 26 10.71 13.20 -26.64
N LYS A 27 11.81 12.64 -27.07
CA LYS A 27 12.26 11.32 -26.61
C LYS A 27 12.41 11.34 -25.09
N PRO A 28 12.03 10.25 -24.38
CA PRO A 28 12.21 10.16 -22.95
C PRO A 28 13.68 10.37 -22.60
N GLU A 29 13.96 11.37 -21.76
CA GLU A 29 15.29 11.56 -21.20
C GLU A 29 15.44 10.69 -19.95
N LEU A 30 16.09 9.56 -20.12
CA LEU A 30 16.34 8.59 -19.07
C LEU A 30 17.75 8.77 -18.51
N VAL A 31 17.85 8.94 -17.20
CA VAL A 31 19.13 9.01 -16.49
C VAL A 31 19.29 7.78 -15.61
N LEU A 32 20.36 7.04 -15.83
CA LEU A 32 20.72 5.91 -15.00
C LEU A 32 21.68 6.37 -13.91
N HIS A 33 21.21 6.35 -12.66
CA HIS A 33 22.02 6.64 -11.50
C HIS A 33 22.65 5.36 -10.95
N LYS A 34 23.95 5.35 -10.80
CA LYS A 34 24.68 4.32 -10.10
C LYS A 34 25.14 4.86 -8.75
N ILE A 35 24.49 4.40 -7.69
CA ILE A 35 24.68 4.92 -6.35
C ILE A 35 25.48 3.90 -5.53
N ARG A 36 26.53 4.34 -4.89
CA ARG A 36 27.34 3.53 -3.99
C ARG A 36 27.04 3.95 -2.55
N THR A 37 26.65 2.98 -1.70
CA THR A 37 26.27 3.27 -0.32
C THR A 37 26.90 2.26 0.64
N ASN A 38 27.22 2.69 1.85
CA ASN A 38 27.65 1.77 2.91
C ASN A 38 26.46 1.05 3.55
N HIS A 39 25.30 1.71 3.57
CA HIS A 39 24.06 1.14 4.13
C HIS A 39 22.87 1.58 3.29
N THR A 40 21.92 0.66 3.09
CA THR A 40 20.66 0.92 2.39
C THR A 40 19.50 0.59 3.30
N ILE A 41 18.61 1.55 3.51
CA ILE A 41 17.36 1.34 4.24
C ILE A 41 16.23 1.25 3.22
N LEU A 42 15.54 0.10 3.19
CA LEU A 42 14.37 -0.11 2.34
C LEU A 42 13.10 0.19 3.14
N ALA A 43 12.37 1.21 2.72
CA ALA A 43 11.11 1.63 3.31
C ALA A 43 10.02 1.75 2.23
N ASN A 44 9.88 0.69 1.43
CA ASN A 44 9.03 0.64 0.24
C ASN A 44 7.57 0.27 0.52
N GLY A 45 7.20 0.10 1.80
CA GLY A 45 5.87 -0.32 2.20
C GLY A 45 5.56 -1.77 1.80
N HIS A 46 4.29 -2.10 1.80
CA HIS A 46 3.79 -3.41 1.40
C HIS A 46 2.44 -3.27 0.70
N ILE A 47 2.08 -4.31 -0.04
CA ILE A 47 0.75 -4.45 -0.64
C ILE A 47 0.06 -5.61 0.06
N GLU A 48 -1.13 -5.34 0.57
CA GLU A 48 -1.97 -6.36 1.18
C GLU A 48 -2.44 -7.36 0.11
N ARG A 49 -2.29 -8.65 0.40
CA ARG A 49 -2.82 -9.73 -0.43
C ARG A 49 -4.10 -10.24 0.20
N PHE A 50 -5.19 -10.25 -0.54
CA PHE A 50 -6.45 -10.78 -0.04
C PHE A 50 -6.42 -12.32 0.11
N ILE A 51 -7.13 -12.81 1.12
CA ILE A 51 -7.36 -14.23 1.34
C ILE A 51 -8.59 -14.62 0.52
N THR A 52 -8.47 -15.68 -0.29
CA THR A 52 -9.59 -16.16 -1.10
C THR A 52 -10.52 -17.02 -0.28
N PHE A 53 -11.82 -16.71 -0.34
CA PHE A 53 -12.89 -17.48 0.25
C PHE A 53 -14.15 -17.38 -0.62
N ARG A 54 -15.15 -18.20 -0.34
CA ARG A 54 -16.40 -18.18 -1.10
C ARG A 54 -17.09 -16.82 -0.94
N ASN A 55 -17.51 -16.20 -2.06
CA ASN A 55 -18.18 -14.90 -2.10
C ASN A 55 -17.28 -13.70 -1.70
N ASN A 56 -15.97 -13.81 -1.84
CA ASN A 56 -15.05 -12.69 -1.59
C ASN A 56 -15.16 -11.54 -2.61
N ASP A 57 -15.94 -11.72 -3.66
CA ASP A 57 -16.24 -10.77 -4.73
C ASP A 57 -17.54 -9.96 -4.51
N LEU A 58 -18.25 -10.23 -3.41
CA LEU A 58 -19.49 -9.51 -3.12
C LEU A 58 -19.22 -8.06 -2.67
N PRO A 59 -20.16 -7.14 -2.96
CA PRO A 59 -20.13 -5.80 -2.40
C PRO A 59 -20.04 -5.83 -0.87
N GLY A 60 -19.18 -4.97 -0.31
CA GLY A 60 -18.92 -4.94 1.14
C GLY A 60 -17.71 -5.78 1.57
N VAL A 61 -17.20 -6.66 0.71
CA VAL A 61 -15.93 -7.37 0.97
C VAL A 61 -14.78 -6.54 0.44
N MET A 62 -13.84 -6.18 1.30
CA MET A 62 -12.69 -5.36 0.93
C MET A 62 -11.46 -5.67 1.77
N LEU A 63 -10.30 -5.26 1.32
CA LEU A 63 -9.05 -5.36 2.08
C LEU A 63 -9.08 -4.46 3.32
N ALA A 64 -8.47 -4.90 4.41
CA ALA A 64 -8.41 -4.14 5.65
C ALA A 64 -7.72 -2.77 5.46
N ALA A 65 -6.65 -2.72 4.68
CA ALA A 65 -5.97 -1.46 4.34
C ALA A 65 -6.86 -0.50 3.53
N SER A 66 -7.75 -1.02 2.69
CA SER A 66 -8.72 -0.20 1.96
C SER A 66 -9.77 0.39 2.91
N PHE A 67 -10.27 -0.41 3.84
CA PHE A 67 -11.20 0.04 4.87
C PHE A 67 -10.56 1.12 5.75
N GLU A 68 -9.34 0.90 6.24
CA GLU A 68 -8.59 1.85 7.05
C GLU A 68 -8.39 3.19 6.31
N LYS A 69 -8.17 3.14 4.99
CA LYS A 69 -8.08 4.34 4.16
C LYS A 69 -9.41 5.09 4.06
N TYR A 70 -10.54 4.39 3.91
CA TYR A 70 -11.86 5.01 3.93
C TYR A 70 -12.14 5.67 5.29
N LEU A 71 -11.83 4.98 6.37
CA LEU A 71 -12.01 5.48 7.72
C LEU A 71 -11.15 6.73 7.98
N ASN A 72 -9.83 6.63 7.78
CA ASN A 72 -8.88 7.67 8.19
C ASN A 72 -8.86 8.87 7.25
N ARG A 73 -9.11 8.67 5.96
CA ARG A 73 -9.03 9.75 4.96
C ARG A 73 -10.37 10.40 4.67
N TYR A 74 -11.43 9.63 4.70
CA TYR A 74 -12.76 10.10 4.27
C TYR A 74 -13.78 10.11 5.39
N GLY A 75 -13.46 9.58 6.58
CA GLY A 75 -14.39 9.49 7.71
C GLY A 75 -15.59 8.58 7.44
N VAL A 76 -15.46 7.62 6.53
CA VAL A 76 -16.53 6.70 6.18
C VAL A 76 -16.42 5.44 7.00
N VAL A 77 -17.49 5.12 7.71
CA VAL A 77 -17.67 3.88 8.47
C VAL A 77 -18.91 3.18 7.94
N PRO A 78 -18.87 1.86 7.69
CA PRO A 78 -20.07 1.14 7.30
C PRO A 78 -21.08 1.10 8.45
N ASP A 79 -22.37 1.10 8.13
CA ASP A 79 -23.45 1.04 9.11
C ASP A 79 -23.50 -0.30 9.86
N GLU A 80 -22.99 -1.36 9.26
CA GLU A 80 -22.97 -2.69 9.84
C GLU A 80 -21.65 -2.97 10.58
N ILE A 81 -21.71 -3.87 11.57
CA ILE A 81 -20.53 -4.31 12.32
C ILE A 81 -19.62 -5.12 11.38
N PRO A 82 -18.39 -4.63 11.10
CA PRO A 82 -17.50 -5.34 10.21
C PRO A 82 -17.01 -6.65 10.80
N VAL A 83 -16.91 -7.67 9.95
CA VAL A 83 -16.25 -8.95 10.26
C VAL A 83 -14.86 -8.91 9.63
N ILE A 84 -13.83 -9.13 10.44
CA ILE A 84 -12.44 -9.12 9.98
C ILE A 84 -11.92 -10.56 9.95
N PHE A 85 -11.45 -10.97 8.78
CA PHE A 85 -10.79 -12.26 8.57
C PHE A 85 -9.32 -12.02 8.21
N THR A 86 -8.40 -12.51 9.04
CA THR A 86 -6.97 -12.22 8.91
C THR A 86 -6.10 -13.39 9.31
N ASN A 87 -4.92 -13.48 8.73
CA ASN A 87 -3.88 -14.46 9.08
C ASN A 87 -2.67 -13.84 9.79
N ASN A 88 -2.73 -12.55 10.12
CA ASN A 88 -1.63 -11.85 10.79
C ASN A 88 -2.13 -10.70 11.67
N SER A 89 -1.22 -10.04 12.35
CA SER A 89 -1.52 -8.96 13.29
C SER A 89 -1.64 -7.57 12.67
N SER A 90 -1.53 -7.41 11.35
CA SER A 90 -1.57 -6.09 10.69
C SER A 90 -2.90 -5.36 10.85
N THR A 91 -3.98 -6.07 11.12
CA THR A 91 -5.32 -5.52 11.30
C THR A 91 -5.61 -4.97 12.69
N TYR A 92 -4.69 -5.11 13.65
CA TYR A 92 -4.92 -4.58 15.01
C TYR A 92 -5.07 -3.06 15.05
N SER A 93 -4.40 -2.31 14.17
CA SER A 93 -4.56 -0.86 14.05
C SER A 93 -6.00 -0.51 13.69
N LEU A 94 -6.57 -1.21 12.72
CA LEU A 94 -7.95 -1.05 12.30
C LEU A 94 -8.94 -1.43 13.41
N LEU A 95 -8.73 -2.56 14.09
CA LEU A 95 -9.56 -2.99 15.22
C LEU A 95 -9.58 -1.93 16.32
N LYS A 96 -8.42 -1.37 16.65
CA LYS A 96 -8.31 -0.30 17.63
C LYS A 96 -9.10 0.94 17.20
N SER A 97 -8.89 1.40 15.97
CA SER A 97 -9.58 2.58 15.43
C SER A 97 -11.11 2.42 15.45
N LEU A 98 -11.61 1.23 15.07
CA LEU A 98 -13.04 0.92 15.11
C LEU A 98 -13.58 0.92 16.56
N THR A 99 -12.82 0.33 17.49
CA THR A 99 -13.21 0.28 18.91
C THR A 99 -13.24 1.68 19.52
N ASP A 100 -12.27 2.53 19.20
CA ASP A 100 -12.21 3.92 19.66
C ASP A 100 -13.41 4.74 19.15
N LEU A 101 -13.97 4.37 17.99
CA LEU A 101 -15.20 4.94 17.43
C LEU A 101 -16.50 4.31 17.98
N GLY A 102 -16.40 3.38 18.93
CA GLY A 102 -17.54 2.71 19.54
C GLY A 102 -18.06 1.48 18.79
N HIS A 103 -17.42 1.08 17.69
CA HIS A 103 -17.77 -0.14 16.99
C HIS A 103 -17.09 -1.36 17.65
N LYS A 104 -17.77 -2.51 17.63
CA LYS A 104 -17.25 -3.78 18.16
C LYS A 104 -17.09 -4.80 17.03
N PRO A 105 -16.03 -4.69 16.23
CA PRO A 105 -15.82 -5.62 15.12
C PRO A 105 -15.59 -7.05 15.64
N LYS A 106 -16.03 -8.03 14.86
CA LYS A 106 -15.69 -9.44 15.08
C LYS A 106 -14.46 -9.77 14.25
N ALA A 107 -13.44 -10.36 14.87
CA ALA A 107 -12.22 -10.82 14.21
C ALA A 107 -12.09 -12.33 14.31
N TYR A 108 -11.64 -12.96 13.22
CA TYR A 108 -11.40 -14.39 13.10
C TYR A 108 -10.04 -14.68 12.45
#